data_318a0f1998e9af614dfb6bb8945be548
#
_entry.id   318a0f1998e9af614dfb6bb8945be548
#
_cell.length_a   1.000
_cell.length_b   1.000
_cell.length_c   1.000
_cell.angle_alpha   90.00
_cell.angle_beta   90.00
_cell.angle_gamma   90.00
#
_symmetry.space_group_name_H-M   'P 1'
#
loop_
_entity.id
_entity.type
_entity.pdbx_description
1 polymer ?
#
loop_
_entity_poly.entity_id
_entity_poly.type
_entity_poly.pdbx_seq_one_letter_code
_entity_poly.pdbx_strand_id
1 'polypeptide(L)'
;MESGLLGEIVYMRGGYRHDLRHLLLDDAGNIGNREKTESVWRSKFYQEENGDLYPTHGLAPLCMIAGINRKDRIRSLTSFASKPAGMLQRIKDLGGNTDVEIRTGDVVITQLETENGILLSLTHDTTLPRPRSLDFEIQGTKGIWQGDRRLIYIEGSSPDETWEADRTYIDCYEHSYWQQWGRKALEVDSHHQGMDYIMLKALEADLKEEYPYPATLDDLALWTSVTPWSKISISERRTVRL
;
A
#
# COMPACT_ATOMS: atom_id res chain seq x y z
N MET A 1 10.29 -4.56 -14.83
CA MET A 1 11.46 -4.88 -13.97
C MET A 1 12.41 -5.84 -14.69
N GLU A 2 11.93 -6.95 -15.22
CA GLU A 2 12.77 -7.94 -15.94
C GLU A 2 13.50 -7.35 -17.16
N SER A 3 12.95 -6.32 -17.78
CA SER A 3 13.59 -5.59 -18.89
C SER A 3 14.83 -4.78 -18.49
N GLY A 4 15.07 -4.55 -17.19
CA GLY A 4 16.15 -3.69 -16.69
C GLY A 4 15.99 -2.19 -17.02
N LEU A 5 14.81 -1.76 -17.47
CA LEU A 5 14.56 -0.39 -17.95
C LEU A 5 14.87 0.68 -16.89
N LEU A 6 14.53 0.42 -15.62
CA LEU A 6 14.84 1.32 -14.51
C LEU A 6 16.26 1.12 -13.94
N GLY A 7 17.00 0.14 -14.44
CA GLY A 7 18.30 -0.22 -13.86
C GLY A 7 18.17 -0.96 -12.53
N GLU A 8 19.18 -0.83 -11.65
CA GLU A 8 19.16 -1.36 -10.30
C GLU A 8 18.24 -0.51 -9.42
N ILE A 9 17.30 -1.16 -8.71
CA ILE A 9 16.34 -0.45 -7.84
C ILE A 9 17.02 -0.10 -6.53
N VAL A 10 16.88 1.16 -6.13
CA VAL A 10 17.49 1.71 -4.91
C VAL A 10 16.46 2.23 -3.92
N TYR A 11 15.29 2.66 -4.41
CA TYR A 11 14.22 3.20 -3.57
C TYR A 11 12.86 2.88 -4.16
N MET A 12 11.91 2.57 -3.28
CA MET A 12 10.51 2.44 -3.65
C MET A 12 9.60 3.03 -2.58
N ARG A 13 8.46 3.55 -3.01
CA ARG A 13 7.44 4.09 -2.13
C ARG A 13 6.09 3.49 -2.48
N GLY A 14 5.26 3.28 -1.45
CA GLY A 14 3.87 2.86 -1.59
C GLY A 14 3.09 3.15 -0.31
N GLY A 15 1.81 2.81 -0.28
CA GLY A 15 1.02 3.03 0.91
C GLY A 15 -0.45 2.68 0.75
N TYR A 16 -1.22 2.98 1.80
CA TYR A 16 -2.66 2.99 1.75
C TYR A 16 -3.16 4.34 2.24
N ARG A 17 -3.46 5.20 1.29
CA ARG A 17 -3.86 6.59 1.52
C ARG A 17 -5.28 6.79 0.98
N HIS A 18 -6.26 6.77 1.87
CA HIS A 18 -7.67 6.77 1.51
C HIS A 18 -8.53 7.32 2.65
N ASP A 19 -9.30 8.36 2.42
CA ASP A 19 -10.22 8.87 3.45
C ASP A 19 -11.30 7.84 3.80
N LEU A 20 -11.15 7.19 4.95
CA LEU A 20 -12.10 6.19 5.47
C LEU A 20 -13.00 6.73 6.60
N ARG A 21 -12.96 8.03 6.90
CA ARG A 21 -13.75 8.60 8.00
C ARG A 21 -15.25 8.35 7.84
N HIS A 22 -15.76 8.34 6.60
CA HIS A 22 -17.15 8.00 6.31
C HIS A 22 -17.53 6.54 6.59
N LEU A 23 -16.53 5.65 6.59
CA LEU A 23 -16.71 4.24 6.94
C LEU A 23 -16.64 4.03 8.45
N LEU A 24 -15.78 4.81 9.14
CA LEU A 24 -15.47 4.65 10.56
C LEU A 24 -16.49 5.36 11.48
N LEU A 25 -17.18 6.38 10.97
CA LEU A 25 -18.14 7.20 11.72
C LEU A 25 -19.57 7.02 11.16
N ASP A 26 -20.55 7.15 12.04
CA ASP A 26 -21.93 7.38 11.64
C ASP A 26 -22.21 8.88 11.35
N ASP A 27 -23.43 9.20 10.93
CA ASP A 27 -23.84 10.57 10.60
C ASP A 27 -23.88 11.51 11.81
N ALA A 28 -23.91 10.97 13.03
CA ALA A 28 -23.85 11.71 14.29
C ALA A 28 -22.42 11.83 14.85
N GLY A 29 -21.41 11.32 14.14
CA GLY A 29 -20.03 11.36 14.55
C GLY A 29 -19.65 10.32 15.61
N ASN A 30 -20.45 9.27 15.81
CA ASN A 30 -20.07 8.17 16.68
C ASN A 30 -19.12 7.21 15.94
N ILE A 31 -18.11 6.72 16.66
CA ILE A 31 -17.18 5.73 16.14
C ILE A 31 -17.84 4.36 16.09
N GLY A 32 -17.57 3.61 15.02
CA GLY A 32 -18.14 2.27 14.86
C GLY A 32 -19.55 2.32 14.32
N ASN A 33 -19.71 2.81 13.09
CA ASN A 33 -21.01 2.84 12.39
C ASN A 33 -21.62 1.43 12.33
N ARG A 34 -22.62 1.19 13.18
CA ARG A 34 -23.25 -0.13 13.37
C ARG A 34 -24.01 -0.63 12.14
N GLU A 35 -24.37 0.24 11.22
CA GLU A 35 -25.00 -0.14 9.95
C GLU A 35 -24.00 -0.78 8.98
N LYS A 36 -22.72 -0.58 9.21
CA LYS A 36 -21.63 -1.14 8.42
C LYS A 36 -20.80 -2.11 9.29
N THR A 37 -21.01 -3.40 9.14
CA THR A 37 -20.36 -4.45 9.95
C THR A 37 -18.84 -4.32 9.99
N GLU A 38 -18.24 -3.92 8.87
CA GLU A 38 -16.80 -3.68 8.75
C GLU A 38 -16.31 -2.54 9.65
N SER A 39 -17.09 -1.51 9.83
CA SER A 39 -16.76 -0.34 10.63
C SER A 39 -16.59 -0.68 12.13
N VAL A 40 -17.36 -1.63 12.65
CA VAL A 40 -17.35 -1.96 14.09
C VAL A 40 -15.99 -2.51 14.54
N TRP A 41 -15.45 -3.52 13.83
CA TRP A 41 -14.15 -4.09 14.17
C TRP A 41 -12.99 -3.17 13.78
N ARG A 42 -13.12 -2.50 12.64
CA ARG A 42 -12.08 -1.61 12.10
C ARG A 42 -11.84 -0.41 13.02
N SER A 43 -12.90 0.22 13.50
CA SER A 43 -12.84 1.37 14.40
C SER A 43 -12.11 1.06 15.72
N LYS A 44 -12.23 -0.16 16.21
CA LYS A 44 -11.54 -0.62 17.41
C LYS A 44 -10.01 -0.51 17.25
N PHE A 45 -9.47 -0.87 16.09
CA PHE A 45 -8.03 -0.73 15.84
C PHE A 45 -7.56 0.73 15.90
N TYR A 46 -8.38 1.69 15.39
CA TYR A 46 -8.02 3.11 15.47
C TYR A 46 -8.03 3.66 16.90
N GLN A 47 -8.85 3.08 17.77
CA GLN A 47 -8.92 3.47 19.17
C GLN A 47 -7.82 2.82 20.03
N GLU A 48 -7.41 1.60 19.72
CA GLU A 48 -6.53 0.79 20.56
C GLU A 48 -5.08 0.74 20.09
N GLU A 49 -4.83 0.98 18.79
CA GLU A 49 -3.56 0.70 18.16
C GLU A 49 -2.93 1.95 17.53
N ASN A 50 -1.60 2.00 17.49
CA ASN A 50 -0.88 3.04 16.76
C ASN A 50 0.23 2.41 15.90
N GLY A 51 -0.02 2.29 14.61
CA GLY A 51 0.87 1.64 13.66
C GLY A 51 0.36 1.72 12.22
N ASP A 52 1.09 1.12 11.30
CA ASP A 52 0.63 0.92 9.92
C ASP A 52 -0.41 -0.21 9.91
N LEU A 53 -1.69 0.14 9.80
CA LEU A 53 -2.79 -0.82 9.87
C LEU A 53 -3.11 -1.48 8.52
N TYR A 54 -2.54 -0.97 7.41
CA TYR A 54 -2.81 -1.46 6.05
C TYR A 54 -1.54 -1.59 5.20
N PRO A 55 -0.46 -2.23 5.71
CA PRO A 55 0.82 -2.26 4.99
C PRO A 55 0.72 -3.04 3.68
N THR A 56 -0.12 -4.07 3.60
CA THR A 56 -0.19 -4.99 2.46
C THR A 56 -0.47 -4.30 1.13
N HIS A 57 -1.29 -3.26 1.12
CA HIS A 57 -1.66 -2.54 -0.10
C HIS A 57 -0.46 -1.86 -0.79
N GLY A 58 0.39 -1.22 0.00
CA GLY A 58 1.61 -0.59 -0.50
C GLY A 58 2.78 -1.56 -0.60
N LEU A 59 2.95 -2.40 0.42
CA LEU A 59 4.14 -3.24 0.59
C LEU A 59 4.18 -4.44 -0.36
N ALA A 60 3.06 -5.15 -0.53
CA ALA A 60 3.06 -6.40 -1.29
C ALA A 60 3.60 -6.24 -2.73
N PRO A 61 3.13 -5.28 -3.54
CA PRO A 61 3.71 -5.06 -4.87
C PRO A 61 5.19 -4.68 -4.82
N LEU A 62 5.62 -3.87 -3.84
CA LEU A 62 7.02 -3.49 -3.70
C LEU A 62 7.91 -4.68 -3.34
N CYS A 63 7.46 -5.54 -2.43
CA CYS A 63 8.16 -6.78 -2.09
C CYS A 63 8.31 -7.71 -3.31
N MET A 64 7.25 -7.85 -4.11
CA MET A 64 7.31 -8.65 -5.33
C MET A 64 8.31 -8.08 -6.34
N ILE A 65 8.35 -6.76 -6.50
CA ILE A 65 9.30 -6.06 -7.37
C ILE A 65 10.74 -6.21 -6.88
N ALA A 66 10.99 -6.05 -5.59
CA ALA A 66 12.30 -6.21 -4.97
C ALA A 66 12.76 -7.68 -4.89
N GLY A 67 11.84 -8.64 -5.06
CA GLY A 67 12.13 -10.06 -4.89
C GLY A 67 12.32 -10.45 -3.42
N ILE A 68 11.65 -9.78 -2.50
CA ILE A 68 11.68 -10.12 -1.08
C ILE A 68 11.18 -11.56 -0.87
N ASN A 69 11.77 -12.28 0.07
CA ASN A 69 11.62 -13.72 0.31
C ASN A 69 12.15 -14.63 -0.83
N ARG A 70 12.76 -14.05 -1.88
CA ARG A 70 13.35 -14.79 -3.02
C ARG A 70 14.81 -14.44 -3.23
N LYS A 71 15.10 -13.15 -3.44
CA LYS A 71 16.46 -12.63 -3.75
C LYS A 71 16.95 -11.66 -2.67
N ASP A 72 16.04 -11.13 -1.83
CA ASP A 72 16.33 -10.15 -0.81
C ASP A 72 15.44 -10.38 0.42
N ARG A 73 15.74 -9.71 1.53
CA ARG A 73 15.00 -9.77 2.80
C ARG A 73 14.91 -8.39 3.42
N ILE A 74 13.83 -8.16 4.18
CA ILE A 74 13.74 -6.98 5.04
C ILE A 74 14.69 -7.17 6.23
N ARG A 75 15.58 -6.20 6.42
CA ARG A 75 16.57 -6.18 7.50
C ARG A 75 16.08 -5.45 8.74
N SER A 76 15.38 -4.34 8.51
CA SER A 76 14.93 -3.47 9.60
C SER A 76 13.77 -2.58 9.16
N LEU A 77 13.02 -2.08 10.14
CA LEU A 77 12.06 -1.01 9.94
C LEU A 77 12.08 0.03 11.06
N THR A 78 11.69 1.25 10.70
CA THR A 78 11.42 2.35 11.65
C THR A 78 10.15 3.05 11.26
N SER A 79 9.27 3.31 12.24
CA SER A 79 7.97 3.93 12.01
C SER A 79 7.77 5.16 12.87
N PHE A 80 7.07 6.14 12.32
CA PHE A 80 6.64 7.37 12.98
C PHE A 80 5.15 7.59 12.75
N ALA A 81 4.47 8.09 13.76
CA ALA A 81 3.05 8.44 13.70
C ALA A 81 2.83 9.91 14.03
N SER A 82 1.94 10.56 13.29
CA SER A 82 1.44 11.90 13.62
C SER A 82 0.43 11.86 14.77
N LYS A 83 -0.04 13.01 15.22
CA LYS A 83 -1.19 13.08 16.12
C LYS A 83 -2.49 12.71 15.40
N PRO A 84 -3.54 12.24 16.10
CA PRO A 84 -4.85 11.86 15.52
C PRO A 84 -5.81 13.07 15.43
N ALA A 85 -5.48 14.09 14.66
CA ALA A 85 -6.26 15.32 14.57
C ALA A 85 -7.44 15.24 13.59
N GLY A 86 -7.27 14.51 12.47
CA GLY A 86 -8.26 14.48 11.39
C GLY A 86 -9.54 13.74 11.75
N MET A 87 -9.43 12.62 12.47
CA MET A 87 -10.59 11.89 12.98
C MET A 87 -11.35 12.71 14.01
N LEU A 88 -10.66 13.30 15.00
CA LEU A 88 -11.28 14.13 16.04
C LEU A 88 -11.95 15.37 15.44
N GLN A 89 -11.34 16.01 14.44
CA GLN A 89 -11.96 17.13 13.75
C GLN A 89 -13.25 16.69 13.04
N ARG A 90 -13.25 15.54 12.38
CA ARG A 90 -14.46 15.05 11.69
C ARG A 90 -15.58 14.70 12.66
N ILE A 91 -15.28 14.10 13.81
CA ILE A 91 -16.23 13.86 14.89
C ILE A 91 -16.88 15.18 15.34
N LYS A 92 -16.06 16.19 15.60
CA LYS A 92 -16.52 17.53 15.98
C LYS A 92 -17.42 18.17 14.92
N ASP A 93 -17.05 18.07 13.64
CA ASP A 93 -17.83 18.65 12.53
C ASP A 93 -19.21 18.00 12.39
N LEU A 94 -19.34 16.73 12.80
CA LEU A 94 -20.60 15.98 12.83
C LEU A 94 -21.41 16.20 14.13
N GLY A 95 -20.87 16.97 15.08
CA GLY A 95 -21.51 17.20 16.38
C GLY A 95 -21.37 16.04 17.38
N GLY A 96 -20.45 15.10 17.10
CA GLY A 96 -20.17 13.96 17.96
C GLY A 96 -19.34 14.31 19.19
N ASN A 97 -19.19 13.33 20.11
CA ASN A 97 -18.37 13.48 21.31
C ASN A 97 -16.88 13.35 20.98
N THR A 98 -16.12 14.40 21.24
CA THR A 98 -14.67 14.43 21.03
C THR A 98 -13.83 13.89 22.20
N ASP A 99 -14.47 13.48 23.31
CA ASP A 99 -13.81 12.83 24.45
C ASP A 99 -13.58 11.34 24.19
N VAL A 100 -13.31 10.97 22.93
CA VAL A 100 -13.00 9.62 22.56
C VAL A 100 -11.49 9.47 22.36
N GLU A 101 -10.94 8.37 22.80
CA GLU A 101 -9.53 8.07 22.56
C GLU A 101 -9.34 7.53 21.14
N ILE A 102 -8.48 8.20 20.38
CA ILE A 102 -7.96 7.73 19.09
C ILE A 102 -6.46 7.62 19.24
N ARG A 103 -5.92 6.42 19.09
CA ARG A 103 -4.47 6.16 19.24
C ARG A 103 -3.73 6.17 17.92
N THR A 104 -4.36 5.70 16.84
CA THR A 104 -3.73 5.70 15.52
C THR A 104 -3.48 7.13 15.05
N GLY A 105 -2.25 7.46 14.75
CA GLY A 105 -1.92 8.73 14.11
C GLY A 105 -2.59 8.87 12.75
N ASP A 106 -2.96 10.09 12.34
CA ASP A 106 -3.57 10.32 11.03
C ASP A 106 -2.67 9.86 9.88
N VAL A 107 -1.37 10.05 10.04
CA VAL A 107 -0.35 9.59 9.10
C VAL A 107 0.68 8.75 9.86
N VAL A 108 0.89 7.52 9.39
CA VAL A 108 1.99 6.67 9.83
C VAL A 108 2.94 6.47 8.66
N ILE A 109 4.22 6.76 8.86
CA ILE A 109 5.28 6.54 7.88
C ILE A 109 6.16 5.41 8.41
N THR A 110 6.34 4.37 7.60
CA THR A 110 7.23 3.23 7.90
C THR A 110 8.32 3.16 6.85
N GLN A 111 9.56 3.25 7.29
CA GLN A 111 10.75 3.05 6.45
C GLN A 111 11.29 1.66 6.69
N LEU A 112 11.51 0.90 5.61
CA LEU A 112 12.13 -0.43 5.67
C LEU A 112 13.43 -0.40 4.87
N GLU A 113 14.41 -1.12 5.37
CA GLU A 113 15.69 -1.37 4.71
C GLU A 113 15.81 -2.85 4.40
N THR A 114 16.25 -3.19 3.18
CA THR A 114 16.52 -4.57 2.81
C THR A 114 18.00 -4.93 3.03
N GLU A 115 18.32 -6.23 3.00
CA GLU A 115 19.72 -6.70 3.11
C GLU A 115 20.59 -6.19 1.95
N ASN A 116 20.01 -6.07 0.76
CA ASN A 116 20.69 -5.53 -0.42
C ASN A 116 20.71 -3.99 -0.50
N GLY A 117 20.17 -3.30 0.52
CA GLY A 117 20.22 -1.83 0.63
C GLY A 117 19.13 -1.08 -0.12
N ILE A 118 18.06 -1.76 -0.56
CA ILE A 118 16.87 -1.07 -1.10
C ILE A 118 16.12 -0.43 0.06
N LEU A 119 15.73 0.83 -0.09
CA LEU A 119 14.86 1.53 0.86
C LEU A 119 13.42 1.47 0.38
N LEU A 120 12.50 1.06 1.27
CA LEU A 120 11.05 1.09 1.04
C LEU A 120 10.40 2.08 2.00
N SER A 121 9.53 2.95 1.48
CA SER A 121 8.76 3.91 2.28
C SER A 121 7.28 3.60 2.16
N LEU A 122 6.62 3.32 3.29
CA LEU A 122 5.18 3.11 3.34
C LEU A 122 4.49 4.27 4.03
N THR A 123 3.32 4.66 3.53
CA THR A 123 2.46 5.65 4.17
C THR A 123 1.06 5.09 4.38
N HIS A 124 0.64 5.00 5.65
CA HIS A 124 -0.74 4.78 6.04
C HIS A 124 -1.38 6.13 6.37
N ASP A 125 -2.48 6.49 5.67
CA ASP A 125 -3.18 7.78 5.82
C ASP A 125 -4.66 7.57 5.46
N THR A 126 -5.51 7.38 6.48
CA THR A 126 -6.90 6.98 6.29
C THR A 126 -7.91 7.84 7.05
N THR A 127 -7.45 8.86 7.75
CA THR A 127 -8.28 9.74 8.59
C THR A 127 -8.18 11.23 8.21
N LEU A 128 -7.56 11.52 7.08
CA LEU A 128 -7.48 12.87 6.50
C LEU A 128 -8.25 12.98 5.18
N PRO A 129 -8.74 14.18 4.81
CA PRO A 129 -9.47 14.40 3.56
C PRO A 129 -8.52 14.28 2.36
N ARG A 130 -8.75 13.26 1.53
CA ARG A 130 -7.95 13.03 0.33
C ARG A 130 -8.62 12.05 -0.62
N PRO A 131 -8.32 12.09 -1.95
CA PRO A 131 -8.58 11.00 -2.87
C PRO A 131 -7.77 9.75 -2.51
N ARG A 132 -8.26 8.57 -2.91
CA ARG A 132 -7.52 7.31 -2.77
C ARG A 132 -6.24 7.34 -3.60
N SER A 133 -5.15 6.85 -2.99
CA SER A 133 -3.84 6.70 -3.61
C SER A 133 -3.11 5.51 -2.99
N LEU A 134 -2.35 4.78 -3.79
CA LEU A 134 -1.37 3.80 -3.31
C LEU A 134 0.05 4.39 -3.28
N ASP A 135 0.21 5.60 -3.81
CA ASP A 135 1.43 6.42 -3.78
C ASP A 135 2.68 5.70 -4.31
N PHE A 136 2.51 4.84 -5.33
CA PHE A 136 3.63 4.09 -5.87
C PHE A 136 4.64 4.96 -6.59
N GLU A 137 5.89 4.78 -6.20
CA GLU A 137 7.08 5.30 -6.87
C GLU A 137 8.16 4.24 -6.87
N ILE A 138 8.86 4.08 -7.98
CA ILE A 138 9.98 3.14 -8.11
C ILE A 138 11.14 3.90 -8.74
N GLN A 139 12.24 4.01 -7.99
CA GLN A 139 13.47 4.68 -8.42
C GLN A 139 14.58 3.65 -8.58
N GLY A 140 15.14 3.62 -9.76
CA GLY A 140 16.34 2.84 -10.06
C GLY A 140 17.49 3.74 -10.55
N THR A 141 18.59 3.11 -10.92
CA THR A 141 19.81 3.81 -11.38
C THR A 141 19.69 4.39 -12.79
N LYS A 142 18.66 4.00 -13.56
CA LYS A 142 18.44 4.46 -14.94
C LYS A 142 17.08 5.11 -15.16
N GLY A 143 16.25 5.25 -14.14
CA GLY A 143 14.97 5.88 -14.33
C GLY A 143 14.08 5.82 -13.09
N ILE A 144 12.93 6.47 -13.20
CA ILE A 144 11.92 6.56 -12.15
C ILE A 144 10.52 6.45 -12.74
N TRP A 145 9.63 5.76 -12.02
CA TRP A 145 8.21 5.70 -12.35
C TRP A 145 7.37 6.18 -11.15
N GLN A 146 6.34 6.97 -11.40
CA GLN A 146 5.37 7.47 -10.42
C GLN A 146 3.95 7.07 -10.83
N GLY A 147 3.39 6.11 -10.12
CA GLY A 147 2.10 5.50 -10.45
C GLY A 147 0.92 6.45 -10.42
N ASP A 148 0.75 7.21 -9.33
CA ASP A 148 -0.39 8.14 -9.19
C ASP A 148 -0.36 9.27 -10.22
N ARG A 149 0.82 9.70 -10.64
CA ARG A 149 1.00 10.74 -11.65
C ARG A 149 0.96 10.17 -13.07
N ARG A 150 1.05 8.86 -13.24
CA ARG A 150 1.17 8.19 -14.54
C ARG A 150 2.35 8.73 -15.36
N LEU A 151 3.49 8.92 -14.67
CA LEU A 151 4.70 9.51 -15.23
C LEU A 151 5.90 8.59 -15.08
N ILE A 152 6.79 8.66 -16.06
CA ILE A 152 8.05 7.92 -16.10
C ILE A 152 9.16 8.82 -16.65
N TYR A 153 10.40 8.57 -16.22
CA TYR A 153 11.60 9.11 -16.83
C TYR A 153 12.64 8.01 -16.95
N ILE A 154 13.20 7.85 -18.15
CA ILE A 154 14.25 6.87 -18.43
C ILE A 154 15.45 7.62 -19.01
N GLU A 155 16.59 7.53 -18.33
CA GLU A 155 17.85 8.14 -18.75
C GLU A 155 18.22 7.66 -20.16
N GLY A 156 18.57 8.60 -21.03
CA GLY A 156 18.95 8.34 -22.43
C GLY A 156 17.78 7.98 -23.38
N SER A 157 16.54 7.91 -22.86
CA SER A 157 15.33 7.66 -23.67
C SER A 157 14.33 8.82 -23.58
N SER A 158 14.03 9.25 -22.35
CA SER A 158 13.19 10.44 -22.13
C SER A 158 13.96 11.72 -22.47
N PRO A 159 13.29 12.80 -22.92
CA PRO A 159 13.93 14.10 -23.06
C PRO A 159 14.54 14.57 -21.74
N ASP A 160 15.67 15.24 -21.80
CA ASP A 160 16.41 15.69 -20.62
C ASP A 160 15.50 16.45 -19.63
N GLU A 161 15.57 16.08 -18.36
CA GLU A 161 14.80 16.68 -17.25
C GLU A 161 13.28 16.75 -17.49
N THR A 162 12.73 15.90 -18.37
CA THR A 162 11.32 15.95 -18.75
C THR A 162 10.61 14.63 -18.46
N TRP A 163 9.51 14.72 -17.69
CA TRP A 163 8.63 13.58 -17.46
C TRP A 163 7.82 13.22 -18.70
N GLU A 164 7.69 11.93 -18.95
CA GLU A 164 6.80 11.40 -19.99
C GLU A 164 5.58 10.70 -19.36
N ALA A 165 4.49 10.61 -20.11
CA ALA A 165 3.37 9.76 -19.73
C ALA A 165 3.80 8.28 -19.81
N ASP A 166 3.46 7.49 -18.78
CA ASP A 166 3.84 6.08 -18.68
C ASP A 166 3.05 5.14 -19.62
N ARG A 167 2.04 5.65 -20.34
CA ARG A 167 1.09 4.87 -21.14
C ARG A 167 1.78 3.91 -22.11
N THR A 168 2.71 4.40 -22.91
CA THR A 168 3.44 3.58 -23.89
C THR A 168 4.20 2.44 -23.23
N TYR A 169 4.79 2.71 -22.06
CA TYR A 169 5.51 1.69 -21.30
C TYR A 169 4.57 0.65 -20.68
N ILE A 170 3.44 1.08 -20.13
CA ILE A 170 2.41 0.17 -19.62
C ILE A 170 1.93 -0.77 -20.72
N ASP A 171 1.59 -0.24 -21.89
CA ASP A 171 1.09 -1.05 -23.01
C ASP A 171 2.14 -2.08 -23.49
N CYS A 172 3.45 -1.76 -23.39
CA CYS A 172 4.54 -2.68 -23.75
C CYS A 172 4.87 -3.73 -22.67
N TYR A 173 4.70 -3.38 -21.39
CA TYR A 173 5.14 -4.17 -20.25
C TYR A 173 3.98 -4.62 -19.34
N GLU A 174 2.75 -4.63 -19.87
CA GLU A 174 1.58 -5.09 -19.12
C GLU A 174 1.75 -6.53 -18.64
N HIS A 175 1.37 -6.79 -17.39
CA HIS A 175 1.48 -8.10 -16.79
C HIS A 175 0.65 -9.14 -17.56
N SER A 176 1.19 -10.36 -17.72
CA SER A 176 0.55 -11.44 -18.48
C SER A 176 -0.91 -11.76 -18.05
N TYR A 177 -1.22 -11.63 -16.78
CA TYR A 177 -2.59 -11.79 -16.25
C TYR A 177 -3.56 -10.75 -16.80
N TRP A 178 -3.10 -9.49 -16.94
CA TRP A 178 -3.91 -8.43 -17.55
C TRP A 178 -4.07 -8.65 -19.05
N GLN A 179 -3.02 -9.07 -19.74
CA GLN A 179 -3.10 -9.42 -21.18
C GLN A 179 -4.10 -10.57 -21.39
N GLN A 180 -4.09 -11.58 -20.50
CA GLN A 180 -4.92 -12.76 -20.64
C GLN A 180 -6.37 -12.54 -20.18
N TRP A 181 -6.57 -11.89 -19.02
CA TRP A 181 -7.87 -11.82 -18.35
C TRP A 181 -8.43 -10.42 -18.17
N GLY A 182 -7.63 -9.36 -18.41
CA GLY A 182 -7.97 -7.99 -18.07
C GLY A 182 -9.27 -7.49 -18.71
N ARG A 183 -9.49 -7.78 -20.00
CA ARG A 183 -10.74 -7.38 -20.67
C ARG A 183 -11.95 -8.01 -19.97
N LYS A 184 -11.91 -9.30 -19.68
CA LYS A 184 -13.01 -9.99 -19.02
C LYS A 184 -13.18 -9.54 -17.58
N ALA A 185 -12.09 -9.29 -16.89
CA ALA A 185 -12.10 -8.76 -15.55
C ALA A 185 -12.85 -7.43 -15.44
N LEU A 186 -12.58 -6.48 -16.34
CA LEU A 186 -13.25 -5.19 -16.39
C LEU A 186 -14.75 -5.29 -16.73
N GLU A 187 -15.16 -6.32 -17.48
CA GLU A 187 -16.57 -6.56 -17.81
C GLU A 187 -17.37 -7.08 -16.60
N VAL A 188 -16.78 -7.91 -15.73
CA VAL A 188 -17.49 -8.66 -14.68
C VAL A 188 -17.27 -8.13 -13.27
N ASP A 189 -16.22 -7.36 -13.04
CA ASP A 189 -15.85 -6.82 -11.74
C ASP A 189 -15.59 -5.32 -11.81
N SER A 190 -16.58 -4.53 -11.37
CA SER A 190 -16.51 -3.07 -11.36
C SER A 190 -15.90 -2.50 -10.07
N HIS A 191 -15.84 -3.27 -8.97
CA HIS A 191 -15.46 -2.72 -7.67
C HIS A 191 -13.97 -2.41 -7.54
N HIS A 192 -13.11 -3.37 -7.81
CA HIS A 192 -11.66 -3.22 -7.75
C HIS A 192 -11.02 -3.17 -9.15
N GLN A 193 -11.75 -2.62 -10.12
CA GLN A 193 -11.25 -2.49 -11.51
C GLN A 193 -10.79 -3.82 -12.10
N GLY A 194 -11.51 -4.91 -11.79
CA GLY A 194 -11.22 -6.25 -12.29
C GLY A 194 -10.18 -7.04 -11.50
N MET A 195 -9.55 -6.46 -10.48
CA MET A 195 -8.47 -7.15 -9.75
C MET A 195 -8.94 -8.38 -9.00
N ASP A 196 -10.14 -8.38 -8.43
CA ASP A 196 -10.71 -9.53 -7.72
C ASP A 196 -10.92 -10.72 -8.67
N TYR A 197 -11.40 -10.45 -9.88
CA TYR A 197 -11.53 -11.47 -10.92
C TYR A 197 -10.17 -12.07 -11.29
N ILE A 198 -9.16 -11.25 -11.51
CA ILE A 198 -7.79 -11.69 -11.85
C ILE A 198 -7.19 -12.53 -10.72
N MET A 199 -7.37 -12.10 -9.46
CA MET A 199 -6.90 -12.82 -8.28
C MET A 199 -7.52 -14.22 -8.21
N LEU A 200 -8.85 -14.33 -8.41
CA LEU A 200 -9.55 -15.61 -8.40
C LEU A 200 -9.13 -16.52 -9.59
N LYS A 201 -8.88 -15.93 -10.76
CA LYS A 201 -8.36 -16.68 -11.92
C LYS A 201 -6.94 -17.16 -11.70
N ALA A 202 -6.09 -16.39 -11.04
CA ALA A 202 -4.75 -16.84 -10.67
C ALA A 202 -4.80 -18.00 -9.66
N LEU A 203 -5.70 -17.94 -8.67
CA LEU A 203 -5.93 -19.05 -7.74
C LEU A 203 -6.47 -20.30 -8.45
N GLU A 204 -7.43 -20.12 -9.37
CA GLU A 204 -7.95 -21.24 -10.19
C GLU A 204 -6.85 -21.91 -11.00
N ALA A 205 -5.95 -21.13 -11.60
CA ALA A 205 -4.83 -21.64 -12.38
C ALA A 205 -3.83 -22.44 -11.53
N ASP A 206 -3.55 -21.96 -10.31
CA ASP A 206 -2.69 -22.64 -9.35
C ASP A 206 -3.31 -23.99 -8.90
N LEU A 207 -4.60 -24.00 -8.57
CA LEU A 207 -5.32 -25.21 -8.19
C LEU A 207 -5.40 -26.26 -9.32
N LYS A 208 -5.29 -25.82 -10.57
CA LYS A 208 -5.21 -26.68 -11.75
C LYS A 208 -3.78 -27.05 -12.15
N GLU A 209 -2.78 -26.62 -11.39
CA GLU A 209 -1.35 -26.82 -11.68
C GLU A 209 -0.90 -26.23 -13.03
N GLU A 210 -1.62 -25.22 -13.54
CA GLU A 210 -1.29 -24.52 -14.79
C GLU A 210 -0.21 -23.46 -14.56
N TYR A 211 -0.36 -22.65 -13.50
CA TYR A 211 0.59 -21.61 -13.11
C TYR A 211 0.60 -21.47 -11.58
N PRO A 212 1.78 -21.30 -10.94
CA PRO A 212 1.84 -21.09 -9.49
C PRO A 212 1.23 -19.76 -9.11
N TYR A 213 0.53 -19.71 -7.98
CA TYR A 213 0.05 -18.46 -7.41
C TYR A 213 1.24 -17.53 -7.08
N PRO A 214 1.20 -16.23 -7.42
CA PRO A 214 2.38 -15.37 -7.35
C PRO A 214 2.86 -15.06 -5.93
N ALA A 215 2.00 -15.19 -4.93
CA ALA A 215 2.32 -14.94 -3.53
C ALA A 215 2.28 -16.23 -2.70
N THR A 216 3.18 -16.34 -1.72
CA THR A 216 3.26 -17.46 -0.78
C THR A 216 2.69 -17.09 0.59
N LEU A 217 2.54 -18.07 1.48
CA LEU A 217 2.19 -17.81 2.88
C LEU A 217 3.28 -17.02 3.63
N ASP A 218 4.56 -17.24 3.27
CA ASP A 218 5.67 -16.47 3.83
C ASP A 218 5.61 -15.00 3.41
N ASP A 219 5.21 -14.73 2.16
CA ASP A 219 4.96 -13.36 1.69
C ASP A 219 3.85 -12.70 2.51
N LEU A 220 2.72 -13.39 2.69
CA LEU A 220 1.60 -12.88 3.48
C LEU A 220 2.00 -12.64 4.94
N ALA A 221 2.73 -13.57 5.56
CA ALA A 221 3.23 -13.45 6.92
C ALA A 221 4.12 -12.21 7.07
N LEU A 222 5.05 -11.99 6.14
CA LEU A 222 5.91 -10.81 6.12
C LEU A 222 5.09 -9.52 6.00
N TRP A 223 4.21 -9.43 5.00
CA TRP A 223 3.47 -8.20 4.74
C TRP A 223 2.57 -7.80 5.90
N THR A 224 1.93 -8.76 6.57
CA THR A 224 1.09 -8.51 7.74
C THR A 224 1.88 -8.21 9.02
N SER A 225 3.12 -8.73 9.13
CA SER A 225 3.99 -8.50 10.29
C SER A 225 4.46 -7.05 10.42
N VAL A 226 4.40 -6.25 9.34
CA VAL A 226 4.74 -4.82 9.42
C VAL A 226 3.81 -4.08 10.39
N THR A 227 2.54 -4.47 10.52
CA THR A 227 1.64 -3.86 11.50
C THR A 227 2.15 -3.97 12.94
N PRO A 228 2.40 -5.16 13.52
CA PRO A 228 2.94 -5.25 14.88
C PRO A 228 4.34 -4.63 15.02
N TRP A 229 5.20 -4.75 14.01
CA TRP A 229 6.54 -4.15 14.09
C TRP A 229 6.50 -2.62 14.06
N SER A 230 5.62 -2.02 13.27
CA SER A 230 5.44 -0.56 13.25
C SER A 230 4.95 -0.05 14.60
N LYS A 231 4.05 -0.78 15.27
CA LYS A 231 3.58 -0.45 16.63
C LYS A 231 4.72 -0.47 17.65
N ILE A 232 5.56 -1.50 17.60
CA ILE A 232 6.76 -1.61 18.46
C ILE A 232 7.68 -0.42 18.19
N SER A 233 7.98 -0.14 16.93
CA SER A 233 8.87 0.97 16.55
C SER A 233 8.36 2.32 17.06
N ILE A 234 7.06 2.59 16.92
CA ILE A 234 6.45 3.85 17.39
C ILE A 234 6.47 3.94 18.91
N SER A 235 6.04 2.88 19.62
CA SER A 235 5.92 2.89 21.08
C SER A 235 7.27 2.97 21.77
N GLU A 236 8.27 2.24 21.27
CA GLU A 236 9.60 2.18 21.83
C GLU A 236 10.57 3.21 21.21
N ARG A 237 10.13 3.96 20.20
CA ARG A 237 10.93 4.98 19.48
C ARG A 237 12.28 4.46 19.00
N ARG A 238 12.27 3.27 18.41
CA ARG A 238 13.49 2.62 17.91
C ARG A 238 13.27 1.90 16.58
N THR A 239 14.38 1.60 15.93
CA THR A 239 14.41 0.66 14.81
C THR A 239 14.17 -0.77 15.31
N VAL A 240 13.30 -1.50 14.64
CA VAL A 240 13.08 -2.94 14.80
C VAL A 240 13.97 -3.67 13.80
N ARG A 241 14.79 -4.59 14.26
CA ARG A 241 15.58 -5.50 13.41
C ARG A 241 14.80 -6.79 13.20
N LEU A 242 14.85 -7.33 12.00
CA LEU A 242 14.07 -8.49 11.56
C LEU A 242 14.98 -9.66 11.19
#